data_a00a627e36e4e153ccf4c39b42935c5d
#
_entry.id   a00a627e36e4e153ccf4c39b42935c5d
#
_cell.length_a   1.000
_cell.length_b   1.000
_cell.length_c   1.000
_cell.angle_alpha   90.00
_cell.angle_beta   90.00
_cell.angle_gamma   90.00
#
_symmetry.space_group_name_H-M   'P 1'
#
loop_
_entity.id
_entity.type
_entity.pdbx_description
1 polymer ?
#
loop_
_entity_poly.entity_id
_entity_poly.type
_entity_poly.pdbx_seq_one_letter_code
_entity_poly.pdbx_strand_id
1 'polypeptide(L)'
;MVHDNSVSSRNLLDKLKLTEYLNSPGVTEVFINRPGEVFLEDAAGCRRIERPDLTLPVLEKLANTLCTYNKKHISYESPIHSVTLPDGERGHIMMSPSCEDGTVVFAFRKPSNSRFSI
;
A
#
# COMPACT_ATOMS: atom_id res chain seq x y z
N MET A 1 2.48 -27.42 7.06
CA MET A 1 2.54 -26.03 7.52
C MET A 1 1.68 -25.15 6.64
N VAL A 2 0.86 -24.36 7.24
CA VAL A 2 0.00 -23.44 6.51
C VAL A 2 0.60 -22.05 6.57
N HIS A 3 0.71 -21.43 5.40
CA HIS A 3 1.14 -20.04 5.32
C HIS A 3 -0.07 -19.13 5.38
N ASP A 4 -0.05 -18.23 6.33
CA ASP A 4 -1.09 -17.23 6.44
C ASP A 4 -0.57 -15.94 5.79
N ASN A 5 -0.99 -15.71 4.56
CA ASN A 5 -0.56 -14.53 3.81
C ASN A 5 -0.99 -13.23 4.48
N SER A 6 -2.06 -13.27 5.32
CA SER A 6 -2.46 -12.07 6.03
C SER A 6 -1.43 -11.71 7.10
N VAL A 7 -0.80 -12.70 7.73
CA VAL A 7 0.27 -12.43 8.70
C VAL A 7 1.47 -11.81 8.00
N SER A 8 1.88 -12.35 6.85
CA SER A 8 3.00 -11.79 6.11
C SER A 8 2.74 -10.36 5.64
N SER A 9 1.54 -10.11 5.11
CA SER A 9 1.16 -8.78 4.66
C SER A 9 1.11 -7.81 5.84
N ARG A 10 0.51 -8.23 6.94
CA ARG A 10 0.41 -7.38 8.13
C ARG A 10 1.78 -7.05 8.70
N ASN A 11 2.66 -8.04 8.78
CA ASN A 11 4.01 -7.83 9.30
C ASN A 11 4.80 -6.86 8.43
N LEU A 12 4.67 -6.98 7.12
CA LEU A 12 5.38 -6.08 6.22
C LEU A 12 4.83 -4.67 6.31
N LEU A 13 3.50 -4.52 6.35
CA LEU A 13 2.88 -3.21 6.49
C LEU A 13 3.30 -2.54 7.80
N ASP A 14 3.36 -3.31 8.90
CA ASP A 14 3.80 -2.80 10.18
C ASP A 14 5.27 -2.39 10.15
N LYS A 15 6.11 -3.22 9.56
CA LYS A 15 7.54 -2.96 9.46
C LYS A 15 7.81 -1.69 8.68
N LEU A 16 7.04 -1.45 7.63
CA LEU A 16 7.19 -0.26 6.80
C LEU A 16 6.43 0.95 7.37
N LYS A 17 5.76 0.78 8.52
CA LYS A 17 4.98 1.82 9.20
C LYS A 17 3.77 2.29 8.41
N LEU A 18 3.36 1.54 7.41
CA LEU A 18 2.17 1.90 6.63
C LEU A 18 0.90 1.70 7.44
N THR A 19 0.87 0.67 8.30
CA THR A 19 -0.25 0.47 9.21
C THR A 19 -0.42 1.68 10.13
N GLU A 20 0.69 2.21 10.63
CA GLU A 20 0.67 3.38 11.50
C GLU A 20 0.06 4.58 10.79
N TYR A 21 0.47 4.82 9.55
CA TYR A 21 -0.09 5.92 8.77
C TYR A 21 -1.59 5.71 8.52
N LEU A 22 -1.97 4.49 8.14
CA LEU A 22 -3.38 4.19 7.86
C LEU A 22 -4.25 4.34 9.11
N ASN A 23 -3.69 4.09 10.29
CA ASN A 23 -4.42 4.22 11.54
C ASN A 23 -4.37 5.61 12.16
N SER A 24 -3.63 6.52 11.55
CA SER A 24 -3.55 7.88 12.08
C SER A 24 -4.89 8.59 11.97
N PRO A 25 -5.33 9.27 13.04
CA PRO A 25 -6.62 9.96 13.01
C PRO A 25 -6.68 10.97 11.86
N GLY A 26 -7.79 10.96 11.14
CA GLY A 26 -8.02 11.93 10.07
C GLY A 26 -7.42 11.57 8.73
N VAL A 27 -6.49 10.63 8.69
CA VAL A 27 -5.90 10.20 7.42
C VAL A 27 -6.91 9.37 6.65
N THR A 28 -7.17 9.73 5.41
CA THR A 28 -8.11 9.03 4.53
C THR A 28 -7.40 8.19 3.48
N GLU A 29 -6.25 8.66 3.00
CA GLU A 29 -5.51 7.95 1.96
C GLU A 29 -4.01 8.04 2.21
N VAL A 30 -3.30 7.00 1.78
CA VAL A 30 -1.84 6.93 1.82
C VAL A 30 -1.38 6.60 0.42
N PHE A 31 -0.45 7.39 -0.11
CA PHE A 31 0.05 7.21 -1.48
C PHE A 31 1.55 6.99 -1.46
N ILE A 32 2.01 6.12 -2.34
CA ILE A 32 3.43 5.98 -2.66
C ILE A 32 3.53 6.10 -4.18
N ASN A 33 4.16 7.17 -4.65
CA ASN A 33 4.29 7.42 -6.09
C ASN A 33 5.67 7.05 -6.61
N ARG A 34 6.66 6.98 -5.74
CA ARG A 34 8.03 6.63 -6.10
C ARG A 34 8.79 6.23 -4.85
N PRO A 35 9.94 5.56 -5.00
CA PRO A 35 10.77 5.24 -3.84
C PRO A 35 11.19 6.50 -3.09
N GLY A 36 11.29 6.37 -1.77
CA GLY A 36 11.85 7.43 -0.94
C GLY A 36 10.84 8.39 -0.34
N GLU A 37 9.56 8.26 -0.64
CA GLU A 37 8.56 9.18 -0.10
C GLU A 37 7.19 8.54 0.02
N VAL A 38 6.42 9.07 0.96
CA VAL A 38 5.02 8.68 1.19
C VAL A 38 4.21 9.96 1.33
N PHE A 39 3.00 9.96 0.78
CA PHE A 39 2.06 11.06 0.96
C PHE A 39 0.89 10.60 1.78
N LEU A 40 0.49 11.41 2.76
CA LEU A 40 -0.69 11.18 3.58
C LEU A 40 -1.71 12.25 3.29
N GLU A 41 -2.93 11.85 3.00
CA GLU A 41 -4.03 12.79 2.76
C GLU A 41 -4.99 12.78 3.94
N ASP A 42 -5.37 13.97 4.39
CA ASP A 42 -6.38 14.14 5.43
C ASP A 42 -7.24 15.35 5.07
N ALA A 43 -8.13 15.74 5.98
CA ALA A 43 -9.04 16.86 5.72
C ALA A 43 -8.32 18.19 5.50
N ALA A 44 -7.11 18.32 6.02
CA ALA A 44 -6.33 19.55 5.89
C ALA A 44 -5.50 19.59 4.61
N GLY A 45 -5.40 18.49 3.90
CA GLY A 45 -4.62 18.42 2.67
C GLY A 45 -3.70 17.21 2.63
N CYS A 46 -2.64 17.33 1.86
CA CYS A 46 -1.71 16.23 1.61
C CYS A 46 -0.34 16.59 2.17
N ARG A 47 0.28 15.64 2.90
CA ARG A 47 1.61 15.84 3.48
C ARG A 47 2.58 14.83 2.89
N ARG A 48 3.78 15.29 2.58
CA ARG A 48 4.85 14.43 2.09
C ARG A 48 5.77 14.05 3.24
N ILE A 49 6.10 12.77 3.33
CA ILE A 49 7.04 12.25 4.34
C ILE A 49 8.20 11.60 3.61
N GLU A 50 9.42 11.99 3.94
CA GLU A 50 10.60 11.34 3.39
C GLU A 50 10.81 9.99 4.04
N ARG A 51 11.00 8.98 3.20
CA ARG A 51 11.20 7.60 3.64
C ARG A 51 12.30 6.94 2.80
N PRO A 52 13.56 7.29 3.06
CA PRO A 52 14.66 6.73 2.27
C PRO A 52 14.78 5.21 2.38
N ASP A 53 14.16 4.61 3.38
CA ASP A 53 14.12 3.16 3.53
C ASP A 53 13.19 2.48 2.53
N LEU A 54 12.27 3.23 1.92
CA LEU A 54 11.36 2.68 0.92
C LEU A 54 12.05 2.69 -0.45
N THR A 55 12.93 1.73 -0.64
CA THR A 55 13.66 1.56 -1.90
C THR A 55 12.81 0.80 -2.91
N LEU A 56 13.23 0.79 -4.17
CA LEU A 56 12.50 0.05 -5.19
C LEU A 56 12.35 -1.44 -4.84
N PRO A 57 13.42 -2.15 -4.41
CA PRO A 57 13.23 -3.55 -4.01
C PRO A 57 12.22 -3.74 -2.88
N VAL A 58 12.18 -2.81 -1.93
CA VAL A 58 11.21 -2.87 -0.84
C VAL A 58 9.79 -2.69 -1.38
N LEU A 59 9.60 -1.73 -2.28
CA LEU A 59 8.27 -1.51 -2.90
C LEU A 59 7.85 -2.70 -3.75
N GLU A 60 8.77 -3.31 -4.48
CA GLU A 60 8.47 -4.50 -5.26
C GLU A 60 8.04 -5.65 -4.35
N LYS A 61 8.73 -5.82 -3.22
CA LYS A 61 8.37 -6.85 -2.26
C LYS A 61 6.98 -6.60 -1.68
N LEU A 62 6.68 -5.36 -1.36
CA LEU A 62 5.36 -4.99 -0.84
C LEU A 62 4.28 -5.30 -1.88
N ALA A 63 4.50 -4.93 -3.14
CA ALA A 63 3.53 -5.20 -4.20
C ALA A 63 3.27 -6.70 -4.34
N ASN A 64 4.34 -7.50 -4.38
CA ASN A 64 4.20 -8.94 -4.51
C ASN A 64 3.50 -9.55 -3.30
N THR A 65 3.82 -9.09 -2.10
CA THR A 65 3.23 -9.61 -0.88
C THR A 65 1.73 -9.34 -0.83
N LEU A 66 1.33 -8.11 -1.15
CA LEU A 66 -0.09 -7.75 -1.12
C LEU A 66 -0.87 -8.43 -2.23
N CYS A 67 -0.29 -8.55 -3.41
CA CYS A 67 -0.96 -9.26 -4.50
C CYS A 67 -1.11 -10.74 -4.18
N THR A 68 -0.09 -11.38 -3.60
CA THR A 68 -0.17 -12.78 -3.20
C THR A 68 -1.25 -12.99 -2.15
N TYR A 69 -1.36 -12.08 -1.18
CA TYR A 69 -2.41 -12.15 -0.18
C TYR A 69 -3.80 -12.13 -0.84
N ASN A 70 -3.93 -11.40 -1.94
CA ASN A 70 -5.18 -11.28 -2.68
C ASN A 70 -5.31 -12.34 -3.78
N LYS A 71 -4.39 -13.32 -3.82
CA LYS A 71 -4.36 -14.39 -4.83
C LYS A 71 -4.22 -13.83 -6.24
N LYS A 72 -3.42 -12.78 -6.38
CA LYS A 72 -3.13 -12.14 -7.66
C LYS A 72 -1.64 -12.18 -7.92
N HIS A 73 -1.28 -12.06 -9.19
CA HIS A 73 0.12 -12.04 -9.60
C HIS A 73 0.39 -10.76 -10.37
N ILE A 74 1.30 -9.93 -9.83
CA ILE A 74 1.67 -8.69 -10.49
C ILE A 74 2.94 -8.91 -11.31
N SER A 75 2.92 -8.46 -12.56
CA SER A 75 4.04 -8.65 -13.47
C SER A 75 3.97 -7.60 -14.56
N TYR A 76 4.96 -7.62 -15.46
CA TYR A 76 4.99 -6.73 -16.61
C TYR A 76 3.74 -6.91 -17.48
N GLU A 77 3.24 -8.16 -17.61
CA GLU A 77 2.04 -8.44 -18.41
C GLU A 77 0.76 -8.14 -17.65
N SER A 78 0.81 -8.03 -16.33
CA SER A 78 -0.35 -7.76 -15.50
C SER A 78 0.05 -6.77 -14.42
N PRO A 79 0.23 -5.49 -14.79
CA PRO A 79 0.91 -4.51 -13.92
C PRO A 79 -0.01 -3.72 -12.98
N ILE A 80 -1.33 -3.83 -13.14
CA ILE A 80 -2.28 -3.06 -12.34
C ILE A 80 -3.19 -4.00 -11.58
N HIS A 81 -3.29 -3.82 -10.27
CA HIS A 81 -4.17 -4.65 -9.44
C HIS A 81 -4.83 -3.83 -8.35
N SER A 82 -6.09 -4.20 -8.07
CA SER A 82 -6.78 -3.73 -6.88
C SER A 82 -6.64 -4.81 -5.82
N VAL A 83 -6.35 -4.41 -4.60
CA VAL A 83 -6.13 -5.34 -3.49
C VAL A 83 -6.89 -4.88 -2.26
N THR A 84 -7.12 -5.81 -1.35
CA THR A 84 -7.66 -5.51 -0.03
C THR A 84 -6.58 -5.85 0.99
N LEU A 85 -6.33 -4.95 1.92
CA LEU A 85 -5.35 -5.16 2.97
C LEU A 85 -5.98 -5.99 4.10
N PRO A 86 -5.14 -6.60 4.98
CA PRO A 86 -5.68 -7.45 6.05
C PRO A 86 -6.71 -6.79 6.95
N ASP A 87 -6.62 -5.49 7.16
CA ASP A 87 -7.57 -4.76 8.01
C ASP A 87 -8.73 -4.15 7.24
N GLY A 88 -8.86 -4.47 5.95
CA GLY A 88 -10.00 -4.06 5.16
C GLY A 88 -9.80 -2.81 4.30
N GLU A 89 -8.67 -2.16 4.40
CA GLU A 89 -8.38 -1.04 3.52
C GLU A 89 -8.28 -1.51 2.08
N ARG A 90 -8.63 -0.64 1.15
CA ARG A 90 -8.51 -0.94 -0.27
C ARG A 90 -7.26 -0.30 -0.84
N GLY A 91 -6.63 -1.00 -1.77
CA GLY A 91 -5.43 -0.50 -2.40
C GLY A 91 -5.42 -0.72 -3.89
N HIS A 92 -4.69 0.15 -4.58
CA HIS A 92 -4.37 -0.03 -5.98
C HIS A 92 -2.86 -0.06 -6.09
N ILE A 93 -2.35 -1.00 -6.87
CA ILE A 93 -0.93 -1.18 -7.08
C ILE A 93 -0.66 -1.12 -8.57
N MET A 94 0.36 -0.37 -8.96
CA MET A 94 0.69 -0.18 -10.36
C MET A 94 2.19 -0.24 -10.54
N MET A 95 2.65 -0.98 -11.53
CA MET A 95 4.06 -1.04 -11.84
C MET A 95 4.27 -0.94 -13.35
N SER A 96 5.52 -0.91 -13.77
CA SER A 96 5.87 -0.85 -15.18
C SER A 96 5.18 -1.98 -15.96
N PRO A 97 4.63 -1.74 -17.16
CA PRO A 97 4.73 -0.52 -17.95
C PRO A 97 3.60 0.50 -17.72
N SER A 98 2.75 0.29 -16.73
CA SER A 98 1.63 1.20 -16.45
C SER A 98 2.04 2.47 -15.74
N CYS A 99 3.26 2.50 -15.21
CA CYS A 99 3.83 3.70 -14.63
C CYS A 99 5.30 3.79 -15.04
N GLU A 100 5.98 4.84 -14.59
CA GLU A 100 7.38 5.04 -14.88
C GLU A 100 8.24 3.87 -14.43
N ASP A 101 9.24 3.51 -15.23
CA ASP A 101 10.21 2.50 -14.82
C ASP A 101 10.95 2.97 -13.57
N GLY A 102 11.32 2.03 -12.72
CA GLY A 102 12.04 2.35 -11.50
C GLY A 102 11.16 2.76 -10.35
N THR A 103 9.86 2.57 -10.47
CA THR A 103 8.95 2.86 -9.37
C THR A 103 7.82 1.86 -9.33
N VAL A 104 7.13 1.82 -8.18
CA VAL A 104 5.87 1.10 -8.01
C VAL A 104 4.93 2.09 -7.32
N VAL A 105 3.72 2.21 -7.83
CA VAL A 105 2.75 3.17 -7.31
C VAL A 105 1.75 2.43 -6.44
N PHE A 106 1.47 2.99 -5.27
CA PHE A 106 0.48 2.46 -4.35
C PHE A 106 -0.48 3.57 -3.97
N ALA A 107 -1.76 3.22 -3.85
CA ALA A 107 -2.76 4.12 -3.28
C ALA A 107 -3.61 3.29 -2.33
N PHE A 108 -3.57 3.61 -1.05
CA PHE A 108 -4.34 2.90 -0.03
C PHE A 108 -5.41 3.82 0.52
N ARG A 109 -6.63 3.31 0.61
CA ARG A 109 -7.77 4.09 1.09
C ARG A 109 -8.46 3.34 2.22
N LYS A 110 -8.82 4.06 3.26
CA LYS A 110 -9.56 3.47 4.37
C LYS A 110 -10.97 3.10 3.95
N PRO A 111 -11.56 2.07 4.59
CA PRO A 111 -12.94 1.72 4.29
C PRO A 111 -13.87 2.89 4.60
N SER A 112 -14.76 3.19 3.65
CA SER A 112 -15.66 4.33 3.81
C SER A 112 -16.69 4.11 4.90
N ASN A 113 -17.01 2.86 5.22
CA ASN A 113 -18.00 2.56 6.24
C ASN A 113 -17.50 2.83 7.66
N SER A 114 -16.22 3.09 7.84
CA SER A 114 -15.70 3.35 9.17
C SER A 114 -16.29 4.61 9.79
N ARG A 115 -16.73 5.55 8.97
CA ARG A 115 -17.33 6.80 9.46
C ARG A 115 -18.75 6.62 9.97
N PHE A 116 -19.33 5.45 9.78
CA PHE A 116 -20.70 5.17 10.19
C PHE A 116 -20.76 4.39 11.50
N SER A 117 -19.66 4.22 12.15
CA SER A 117 -19.66 3.54 13.44
C SER A 117 -20.12 4.52 14.52
N ILE A 118 -21.36 4.71 14.54
CA ILE A 118 -22.01 5.60 15.48
C ILE A 118 -22.99 4.83 16.32
#